data_277f837ff8f9727e99d59a3f434fa9b2
#
_entry.id   277f837ff8f9727e99d59a3f434fa9b2
#
_cell.length_a   1.000
_cell.length_b   1.000
_cell.length_c   1.000
_cell.angle_alpha   90.00
_cell.angle_beta   90.00
_cell.angle_gamma   90.00
#
_symmetry.space_group_name_H-M   'P 1'
#
loop_
_entity.id
_entity.type
_entity.pdbx_description
1 polymer ?
#
loop_
_entity_poly.entity_id
_entity_poly.type
_entity_poly.pdbx_seq_one_letter_code
_entity_poly.pdbx_strand_id
1 'polypeptide(L)'
;MEKNFLNNKTINLTSVLNGASIIGCNNEHFGRAENIIAPGKGKNMGDGWETRRSRGKNFDWLIIKFGKPGLIKKLEIDTHHFKGNYPDSCSIQTASISKDLSNKSIVNLSL
;
A
#
# COMPACT_ATOMS: atom_id res chain seq x y z
N MET A 1 -2.73 -18.77 -26.50
CA MET A 1 -2.63 -18.14 -26.27
C MET A 1 -3.03 -17.54 -26.31
N GLU A 2 -3.11 -17.23 -26.06
CA GLU A 2 -3.17 -16.61 -25.96
C GLU A 2 -3.73 -16.04 -25.63
N LYS A 3 -4.27 -15.94 -25.50
CA LYS A 3 -4.70 -15.39 -25.02
C LYS A 3 -4.74 -14.90 -24.09
N ASN A 4 -4.97 -15.18 -23.89
CA ASN A 4 -4.49 -14.95 -22.63
C ASN A 4 -3.39 -13.99 -22.53
N PHE A 5 -2.81 -13.79 -23.55
CA PHE A 5 -1.88 -12.77 -23.70
C PHE A 5 -2.32 -11.44 -23.14
N LEU A 6 -3.58 -11.07 -23.32
CA LEU A 6 -4.08 -9.83 -22.74
C LEU A 6 -4.17 -9.89 -21.23
N ASN A 7 -4.41 -11.07 -20.69
CA ASN A 7 -4.50 -11.23 -19.25
C ASN A 7 -3.16 -11.07 -18.58
N ASN A 8 -2.08 -11.21 -19.33
CA ASN A 8 -0.75 -11.06 -18.79
C ASN A 8 -0.34 -9.62 -18.62
N LYS A 9 -1.23 -8.70 -18.95
CA LYS A 9 -0.91 -7.28 -18.85
C LYS A 9 -1.30 -6.66 -17.54
N THR A 10 -1.67 -7.48 -16.57
CA THR A 10 -1.89 -6.96 -15.24
C THR A 10 -0.54 -6.62 -14.61
N ILE A 11 -0.52 -5.54 -13.88
CA ILE A 11 0.68 -5.09 -13.18
C ILE A 11 0.32 -4.82 -11.74
N ASN A 12 1.34 -4.79 -10.90
CA ASN A 12 1.17 -4.41 -9.50
C ASN A 12 1.26 -2.89 -9.40
N LEU A 13 0.09 -2.23 -9.30
CA LEU A 13 0.03 -0.78 -9.24
C LEU A 13 0.66 -0.22 -7.97
N THR A 14 0.78 -1.02 -6.91
CA THR A 14 1.39 -0.58 -5.66
C THR A 14 2.90 -0.77 -5.64
N SER A 15 3.50 -1.29 -6.71
CA SER A 15 4.94 -1.47 -6.72
C SER A 15 5.66 -0.17 -7.03
N VAL A 16 6.75 0.07 -6.30
CA VAL A 16 7.62 1.21 -6.57
C VAL A 16 8.20 1.10 -8.00
N LEU A 17 8.33 -0.10 -8.53
CA LEU A 17 8.81 -0.29 -9.90
C LEU A 17 7.84 0.25 -10.93
N ASN A 18 6.58 0.41 -10.58
CA ASN A 18 5.56 1.00 -11.42
C ASN A 18 5.25 2.44 -11.00
N GLY A 19 6.14 3.04 -10.22
CA GLY A 19 6.04 4.45 -9.88
C GLY A 19 5.21 4.75 -8.65
N ALA A 20 4.79 3.75 -7.91
CA ALA A 20 4.03 3.98 -6.68
C ALA A 20 4.90 4.65 -5.62
N SER A 21 4.28 5.43 -4.78
CA SER A 21 4.96 6.09 -3.67
C SER A 21 4.02 6.16 -2.46
N ILE A 22 4.62 6.15 -1.27
CA ILE A 22 3.90 6.40 -0.04
C ILE A 22 3.90 7.91 0.18
N ILE A 23 2.73 8.51 0.25
CA ILE A 23 2.63 9.95 0.43
C ILE A 23 2.18 10.35 1.82
N GLY A 24 1.82 9.39 2.66
CA GLY A 24 1.50 9.66 4.05
C GLY A 24 1.19 8.40 4.81
N CYS A 25 1.46 8.42 6.10
CA CYS A 25 1.06 7.37 7.04
C CYS A 25 1.00 7.99 8.43
N ASN A 26 0.27 7.34 9.35
CA ASN A 26 0.18 7.88 10.71
C ASN A 26 1.43 7.59 11.54
N ASN A 27 2.02 6.42 11.37
CA ASN A 27 3.31 6.15 12.01
C ASN A 27 4.02 4.98 11.33
N GLU A 28 5.31 4.89 11.57
CA GLU A 28 6.14 3.78 11.18
C GLU A 28 7.23 3.68 12.25
N HIS A 29 7.21 2.62 13.02
CA HIS A 29 8.08 2.52 14.18
C HIS A 29 9.21 1.51 13.98
N PHE A 30 8.87 0.29 13.60
CA PHE A 30 9.86 -0.76 13.40
C PHE A 30 10.17 -1.01 11.93
N GLY A 31 9.17 -0.92 11.07
CA GLY A 31 9.33 -1.09 9.64
C GLY A 31 8.67 0.06 8.90
N ARG A 32 9.34 0.55 7.87
CA ARG A 32 8.89 1.72 7.12
C ARG A 32 7.72 1.39 6.20
N ALA A 33 6.86 2.38 6.01
CA ALA A 33 5.72 2.22 5.12
C ALA A 33 6.15 1.88 3.69
N GLU A 34 7.28 2.41 3.23
CA GLU A 34 7.79 2.11 1.90
C GLU A 34 8.04 0.62 1.66
N ASN A 35 8.20 -0.15 2.71
CA ASN A 35 8.39 -1.59 2.55
C ASN A 35 7.19 -2.25 1.87
N ILE A 36 6.01 -1.68 2.01
CA ILE A 36 4.78 -2.28 1.49
C ILE A 36 4.70 -2.18 -0.03
N ILE A 37 5.46 -1.27 -0.63
CA ILE A 37 5.50 -1.09 -2.09
C ILE A 37 6.80 -1.59 -2.69
N ALA A 38 7.70 -2.15 -1.88
CA ALA A 38 8.94 -2.72 -2.38
C ALA A 38 8.64 -3.95 -3.26
N PRO A 39 9.48 -4.21 -4.26
CA PRO A 39 9.25 -5.35 -5.14
C PRO A 39 9.50 -6.66 -4.43
N GLY A 40 8.76 -7.69 -4.84
CA GLY A 40 8.94 -9.03 -4.30
C GLY A 40 8.32 -9.20 -2.94
N LYS A 41 8.59 -10.35 -2.34
CA LYS A 41 8.10 -10.66 -1.01
C LYS A 41 9.17 -10.38 0.02
N GLY A 42 8.75 -9.91 1.19
CA GLY A 42 9.67 -9.70 2.29
C GLY A 42 10.28 -11.00 2.78
N LYS A 43 11.46 -10.90 3.33
CA LYS A 43 12.20 -12.05 3.87
C LYS A 43 11.95 -12.23 5.36
N ASN A 44 11.59 -11.16 6.04
CA ASN A 44 11.31 -11.17 7.48
C ASN A 44 10.44 -9.96 7.83
N MET A 45 10.10 -9.82 9.11
CA MET A 45 9.26 -8.72 9.57
C MET A 45 9.83 -7.34 9.27
N GLY A 46 11.15 -7.22 9.21
CA GLY A 46 11.79 -5.95 8.90
C GLY A 46 11.51 -5.45 7.49
N ASP A 47 11.02 -6.31 6.62
CA ASP A 47 10.67 -5.93 5.25
C ASP A 47 9.21 -5.54 5.10
N GLY A 48 8.47 -5.40 6.18
CA GLY A 48 7.10 -4.95 6.17
C GLY A 48 6.93 -3.60 6.84
N TRP A 49 5.72 -3.06 6.76
CA TRP A 49 5.35 -1.85 7.48
C TRP A 49 4.90 -2.28 8.87
N GLU A 50 5.57 -1.76 9.88
CA GLU A 50 5.24 -2.10 11.25
C GLU A 50 5.11 -0.83 12.07
N THR A 51 3.92 -0.61 12.59
CA THR A 51 3.58 0.57 13.35
C THR A 51 3.89 0.37 14.83
N ARG A 52 3.85 1.48 15.56
CA ARG A 52 3.99 1.45 17.01
C ARG A 52 2.81 0.73 17.62
N ARG A 53 3.05 -0.01 18.68
CA ARG A 53 1.96 -0.62 19.44
C ARG A 53 1.01 0.46 19.93
N SER A 54 -0.27 0.23 19.72
CA SER A 54 -1.31 1.16 20.14
C SER A 54 -2.33 0.41 20.97
N ARG A 55 -2.71 0.99 22.08
CA ARG A 55 -3.74 0.42 22.95
C ARG A 55 -5.01 1.26 22.81
N GLY A 56 -6.16 0.58 22.83
CA GLY A 56 -7.44 1.25 22.68
C GLY A 56 -7.95 1.16 21.25
N LYS A 57 -8.95 1.99 20.95
CA LYS A 57 -9.65 1.93 19.66
C LYS A 57 -8.95 2.84 18.66
N ASN A 58 -7.85 2.37 18.12
CA ASN A 58 -7.09 3.12 17.13
C ASN A 58 -6.96 2.30 15.86
N PHE A 59 -6.60 2.98 14.79
CA PHE A 59 -6.25 2.32 13.55
C PHE A 59 -5.02 3.01 12.97
N ASP A 60 -4.28 2.26 12.17
CA ASP A 60 -3.15 2.79 11.43
C ASP A 60 -3.54 2.93 9.98
N TRP A 61 -2.97 3.93 9.31
CA TRP A 61 -3.30 4.22 7.92
C TRP A 61 -2.06 4.61 7.14
N LEU A 62 -2.10 4.33 5.84
CA LEU A 62 -1.15 4.87 4.90
C LEU A 62 -1.86 5.18 3.59
N ILE A 63 -1.23 6.01 2.78
CA ILE A 63 -1.76 6.41 1.49
C ILE A 63 -0.71 6.11 0.44
N ILE A 64 -1.12 5.32 -0.56
CA ILE A 64 -0.27 4.99 -1.69
C ILE A 64 -0.78 5.78 -2.89
N LYS A 65 0.14 6.50 -3.53
CA LYS A 65 -0.14 7.16 -4.79
C LYS A 65 0.42 6.29 -5.91
N PHE A 66 -0.43 5.91 -6.84
CA PHE A 66 0.03 5.12 -7.98
C PHE A 66 0.80 6.02 -8.96
N GLY A 67 1.81 5.46 -9.60
CA GLY A 67 2.54 6.16 -10.65
C GLY A 67 1.86 6.10 -12.00
N LYS A 68 0.89 5.18 -12.15
CA LYS A 68 0.17 4.96 -13.39
C LYS A 68 -1.32 4.87 -13.10
N PRO A 69 -2.17 5.40 -13.99
CA PRO A 69 -3.60 5.15 -13.86
C PRO A 69 -3.87 3.69 -14.17
N GLY A 70 -4.90 3.15 -13.58
CA GLY A 70 -5.23 1.75 -13.82
C GLY A 70 -6.55 1.38 -13.21
N LEU A 71 -7.04 0.23 -13.65
CA LEU A 71 -8.24 -0.38 -13.13
C LEU A 71 -7.84 -1.45 -12.15
N ILE A 72 -8.27 -1.32 -10.91
CA ILE A 72 -7.94 -2.30 -9.88
C ILE A 72 -8.80 -3.52 -10.06
N LYS A 73 -8.17 -4.67 -10.25
CA LYS A 73 -8.88 -5.93 -10.46
C LYS A 73 -8.77 -6.86 -9.26
N LYS A 74 -7.72 -6.72 -8.47
CA LYS A 74 -7.46 -7.62 -7.36
C LYS A 74 -6.61 -6.90 -6.34
N LEU A 75 -6.87 -7.20 -5.07
CA LEU A 75 -6.06 -6.69 -3.96
C LEU A 75 -5.54 -7.87 -3.17
N GLU A 76 -4.31 -7.75 -2.73
CA GLU A 76 -3.70 -8.76 -1.88
C GLU A 76 -3.07 -8.06 -0.68
N ILE A 77 -3.47 -8.46 0.53
CA ILE A 77 -2.93 -7.95 1.77
C ILE A 77 -2.09 -9.07 2.36
N ASP A 78 -0.80 -8.83 2.47
CA ASP A 78 0.14 -9.86 2.89
C ASP A 78 0.69 -9.53 4.28
N THR A 79 0.40 -10.41 5.23
CA THR A 79 0.92 -10.31 6.59
C THR A 79 1.84 -11.49 6.91
N HIS A 80 2.52 -12.00 5.91
CA HIS A 80 3.20 -13.29 5.94
C HIS A 80 4.13 -13.48 7.14
N HIS A 81 4.91 -12.48 7.49
CA HIS A 81 5.87 -12.60 8.59
C HIS A 81 5.36 -12.09 9.93
N PHE A 82 4.14 -11.57 9.96
CA PHE A 82 3.57 -11.01 11.18
C PHE A 82 2.64 -12.04 11.82
N LYS A 83 3.23 -12.94 12.61
CA LYS A 83 2.49 -14.04 13.22
C LYS A 83 1.98 -13.60 14.58
N GLY A 84 0.66 -13.38 14.65
CA GLY A 84 0.02 -12.98 15.89
C GLY A 84 0.05 -11.48 16.16
N ASN A 85 0.73 -10.70 15.34
CA ASN A 85 0.81 -9.25 15.54
C ASN A 85 0.37 -8.47 14.30
N TYR A 86 -0.53 -9.03 13.52
CA TYR A 86 -1.14 -8.34 12.38
C TYR A 86 -2.52 -7.85 12.78
N PRO A 87 -3.05 -6.83 12.10
CA PRO A 87 -4.39 -6.32 12.43
C PRO A 87 -5.47 -7.32 12.05
N ASP A 88 -6.58 -7.28 12.78
CA ASP A 88 -7.71 -8.17 12.52
C ASP A 88 -8.34 -7.92 11.16
N SER A 89 -8.33 -6.68 10.72
CA SER A 89 -8.99 -6.31 9.47
C SER A 89 -8.38 -5.04 8.92
N CYS A 90 -8.68 -4.76 7.67
CA CYS A 90 -8.32 -3.49 7.05
C CYS A 90 -9.46 -3.05 6.14
N SER A 91 -9.51 -1.76 5.88
CA SER A 91 -10.39 -1.21 4.87
C SER A 91 -9.55 -0.51 3.82
N ILE A 92 -10.07 -0.48 2.60
CA ILE A 92 -9.35 0.12 1.48
C ILE A 92 -10.30 1.07 0.77
N GLN A 93 -9.81 2.26 0.53
CA GLN A 93 -10.54 3.27 -0.24
C GLN A 93 -9.66 3.70 -1.40
N THR A 94 -10.28 3.97 -2.53
CA THR A 94 -9.58 4.41 -3.71
C THR A 94 -10.23 5.68 -4.25
N ALA A 95 -9.43 6.47 -4.94
CA ALA A 95 -9.91 7.71 -5.55
C ALA A 95 -9.12 7.99 -6.82
N SER A 96 -9.77 8.66 -7.74
CA SER A 96 -9.12 9.22 -8.90
C SER A 96 -8.96 10.72 -8.65
N ILE A 97 -7.76 11.22 -8.82
CA ILE A 97 -7.44 12.61 -8.49
C ILE A 97 -6.80 13.32 -9.65
N SER A 98 -6.85 14.65 -9.60
CA SER A 98 -6.20 15.49 -10.60
C SER A 98 -4.69 15.43 -10.46
N LYS A 99 -3.98 15.43 -11.57
CA LYS A 99 -2.52 15.46 -11.60
C LYS A 99 -1.95 16.70 -10.94
N ASP A 100 -2.73 17.75 -10.83
CA ASP A 100 -2.25 19.03 -10.31
C ASP A 100 -2.25 19.10 -8.80
N LEU A 101 -2.83 18.11 -8.13
CA LEU A 101 -2.86 18.12 -6.68
C LEU A 101 -1.51 17.72 -6.11
N SER A 102 -1.02 18.49 -5.14
CA SER A 102 0.17 18.14 -4.40
C SER A 102 -0.10 16.96 -3.48
N ASN A 103 0.94 16.25 -3.09
CA ASN A 103 0.81 15.15 -2.14
C ASN A 103 0.18 15.62 -0.84
N LYS A 104 0.55 16.80 -0.36
CA LYS A 104 -0.01 17.36 0.86
C LYS A 104 -1.52 17.57 0.72
N SER A 105 -1.96 18.09 -0.42
CA SER A 105 -3.39 18.29 -0.68
C SER A 105 -4.14 16.98 -0.71
N ILE A 106 -3.56 15.95 -1.33
CA ILE A 106 -4.18 14.63 -1.39
C ILE A 106 -4.35 14.06 0.01
N VAL A 107 -3.31 14.15 0.83
CA VAL A 107 -3.37 13.64 2.21
C VAL A 107 -4.45 14.37 2.99
N ASN A 108 -4.52 15.69 2.86
CA ASN A 108 -5.52 16.49 3.57
C ASN A 108 -6.94 16.13 3.17
N LEU A 109 -7.17 15.83 1.89
CA LEU A 109 -8.48 15.43 1.41
C LEU A 109 -8.87 14.03 1.88
N SER A 110 -7.88 13.20 2.17
CA SER A 110 -8.10 11.80 2.57
C SER A 110 -8.45 11.67 4.05
N LEU A 111 -8.09 12.64 4.84
CA LEU A 111 -8.30 12.63 6.28
C LEU A 111 -9.51 13.47 6.63
#